data_00b79c62085b6096a52bd2871f047ef4
#
_entry.id   00b79c62085b6096a52bd2871f047ef4
#
_cell.length_a   1.000
_cell.length_b   1.000
_cell.length_c   1.000
_cell.angle_alpha   90.00
_cell.angle_beta   90.00
_cell.angle_gamma   90.00
#
_symmetry.space_group_name_H-M   'P 1'
#
loop_
_entity.id
_entity.type
_entity.pdbx_description
1 polymer ?
#
loop_
_entity_poly.entity_id
_entity_poly.type
_entity_poly.pdbx_seq_one_letter_code
_entity_poly.pdbx_strand_id
1 'polypeptide(L)'
;MNLQLVLASREKISEIQRLADEIWHDHYVEIIGQSQVDYMLGRFYSTASMESQMEAGQRFYCVMDGDNAMGFVAIEKKADGCFFLNKLYVKTVNQRGGFGTWILNELTSEMPGLRELRLQVNRQNYKAINFYFKMGFVIECVADFDIGDGYFMNDFVMLKKY
;
A
#
# COMPACT_ATOMS: atom_id res chain seq x y z
N MET A 1 19.09 11.06 6.81
CA MET A 1 17.72 10.55 6.85
C MET A 1 17.54 9.66 8.06
N ASN A 2 16.53 9.92 8.86
CA ASN A 2 16.19 9.09 10.02
C ASN A 2 14.85 8.39 9.76
N LEU A 3 14.89 7.38 8.89
CA LEU A 3 13.70 6.64 8.46
C LEU A 3 13.24 5.67 9.52
N GLN A 4 11.94 5.65 9.78
CA GLN A 4 11.29 4.76 10.74
C GLN A 4 9.91 4.32 10.22
N LEU A 5 9.53 3.07 10.51
CA LEU A 5 8.15 2.59 10.42
C LEU A 5 7.50 2.73 11.79
N VAL A 6 6.51 3.59 11.89
CA VAL A 6 5.79 3.85 13.14
C VAL A 6 4.41 3.23 13.05
N LEU A 7 4.12 2.25 13.92
CA LEU A 7 2.80 1.62 13.97
C LEU A 7 1.71 2.68 14.20
N ALA A 8 0.72 2.68 13.34
CA ALA A 8 -0.36 3.65 13.36
C ALA A 8 -1.58 3.07 14.07
N SER A 9 -1.97 3.73 15.16
CA SER A 9 -3.27 3.53 15.82
C SER A 9 -4.36 4.36 15.15
N ARG A 10 -5.60 4.27 15.69
CA ARG A 10 -6.74 5.09 15.22
C ARG A 10 -6.45 6.60 15.23
N GLU A 11 -5.61 7.08 16.14
CA GLU A 11 -5.22 8.49 16.24
C GLU A 11 -4.46 8.98 14.99
N LYS A 12 -3.84 8.07 14.24
CA LYS A 12 -3.11 8.37 13.01
C LYS A 12 -3.96 8.32 11.73
N ILE A 13 -5.24 7.98 11.82
CA ILE A 13 -6.12 7.87 10.65
C ILE A 13 -6.15 9.17 9.84
N SER A 14 -6.31 10.31 10.49
CA SER A 14 -6.35 11.60 9.79
C SER A 14 -5.05 11.93 9.06
N GLU A 15 -3.90 11.53 9.60
CA GLU A 15 -2.60 11.70 8.94
C GLU A 15 -2.49 10.80 7.70
N ILE A 16 -2.93 9.55 7.81
CA ILE A 16 -2.94 8.60 6.67
C ILE A 16 -3.91 9.08 5.59
N GLN A 17 -5.10 9.57 5.95
CA GLN A 17 -6.06 10.16 5.01
C GLN A 17 -5.45 11.32 4.22
N ARG A 18 -4.76 12.23 4.89
CA ARG A 18 -4.08 13.36 4.26
C ARG A 18 -2.98 12.89 3.30
N LEU A 19 -2.18 11.91 3.71
CA LEU A 19 -1.14 11.31 2.86
C LEU A 19 -1.75 10.59 1.65
N ALA A 20 -2.82 9.83 1.85
CA ALA A 20 -3.50 9.13 0.76
C ALA A 20 -4.08 10.13 -0.26
N ASP A 21 -4.73 11.18 0.20
CA ASP A 21 -5.28 12.24 -0.65
C ASP A 21 -4.17 12.88 -1.51
N GLU A 22 -3.08 13.31 -0.89
CA GLU A 22 -1.92 13.90 -1.57
C GLU A 22 -1.32 12.94 -2.60
N ILE A 23 -0.98 11.72 -2.20
CA ILE A 23 -0.27 10.76 -3.04
C ILE A 23 -1.15 10.26 -4.21
N TRP A 24 -2.42 10.00 -3.96
CA TRP A 24 -3.33 9.49 -4.97
C TRP A 24 -3.66 10.53 -6.03
N HIS A 25 -3.86 11.79 -5.67
CA HIS A 25 -4.07 12.88 -6.63
C HIS A 25 -2.82 13.16 -7.46
N ASP A 26 -1.63 13.04 -6.88
CA ASP A 26 -0.38 13.23 -7.60
C ASP A 26 -0.05 12.11 -8.60
N HIS A 27 -0.47 10.88 -8.31
CA HIS A 27 0.02 9.71 -9.05
C HIS A 27 -1.06 8.93 -9.78
N TYR A 28 -2.23 8.72 -9.18
CA TYR A 28 -3.23 7.79 -9.72
C TYR A 28 -4.23 8.43 -10.68
N VAL A 29 -4.40 9.74 -10.68
CA VAL A 29 -5.33 10.43 -11.60
C VAL A 29 -4.98 10.13 -13.07
N GLU A 30 -3.70 10.07 -13.41
CA GLU A 30 -3.25 9.75 -14.76
C GLU A 30 -3.50 8.27 -15.15
N ILE A 31 -3.66 7.39 -14.15
CA ILE A 31 -3.82 5.94 -14.36
C ILE A 31 -5.30 5.57 -14.46
N ILE A 32 -6.12 6.03 -13.51
CA ILE A 32 -7.52 5.61 -13.35
C ILE A 32 -8.54 6.75 -13.47
N GLY A 33 -8.08 7.99 -13.62
CA GLY A 33 -8.92 9.19 -13.72
C GLY A 33 -9.36 9.75 -12.35
N GLN A 34 -9.70 11.03 -12.36
CA GLN A 34 -10.08 11.79 -11.16
C GLN A 34 -11.29 11.18 -10.44
N SER A 35 -12.35 10.81 -11.20
CA SER A 35 -13.59 10.30 -10.61
C SER A 35 -13.36 9.00 -9.83
N GLN A 36 -12.56 8.09 -10.37
CA GLN A 36 -12.26 6.83 -9.70
C GLN A 36 -11.35 7.05 -8.48
N VAL A 37 -10.39 7.96 -8.56
CA VAL A 37 -9.55 8.35 -7.40
C VAL A 37 -10.44 8.87 -6.27
N ASP A 38 -11.32 9.81 -6.54
CA ASP A 38 -12.23 10.38 -5.54
C ASP A 38 -13.13 9.31 -4.92
N TYR A 39 -13.70 8.44 -5.76
CA TYR A 39 -14.50 7.31 -5.30
C TYR A 39 -13.74 6.38 -4.38
N MET A 40 -12.54 5.97 -4.76
CA MET A 40 -11.72 5.03 -3.99
C MET A 40 -11.22 5.65 -2.67
N LEU A 41 -10.83 6.93 -2.67
CA LEU A 41 -10.47 7.65 -1.45
C LEU A 41 -11.65 7.70 -0.46
N GLY A 42 -12.85 8.01 -0.92
CA GLY A 42 -14.05 8.01 -0.10
C GLY A 42 -14.40 6.62 0.45
N ARG A 43 -14.26 5.59 -0.38
CA ARG A 43 -14.63 4.20 -0.03
C ARG A 43 -13.61 3.54 0.93
N PHE A 44 -12.31 3.68 0.65
CA PHE A 44 -11.27 2.93 1.36
C PHE A 44 -10.56 3.72 2.45
N TYR A 45 -10.65 5.06 2.42
CA TYR A 45 -9.96 5.93 3.36
C TYR A 45 -10.90 6.80 4.22
N SER A 46 -12.22 6.56 4.21
CA SER A 46 -13.09 7.13 5.22
C SER A 46 -12.69 6.62 6.61
N THR A 47 -12.94 7.38 7.65
CA THR A 47 -12.60 7.00 9.03
C THR A 47 -13.20 5.63 9.39
N ALA A 48 -14.50 5.44 9.09
CA ALA A 48 -15.18 4.17 9.34
C ALA A 48 -14.56 3.00 8.58
N SER A 49 -14.19 3.20 7.30
CA SER A 49 -13.54 2.16 6.50
C SER A 49 -12.17 1.80 7.07
N MET A 50 -11.36 2.78 7.44
CA MET A 50 -10.03 2.54 8.00
C MET A 50 -10.09 1.86 9.36
N GLU A 51 -11.01 2.25 10.23
CA GLU A 51 -11.25 1.55 11.50
C GLU A 51 -11.63 0.09 11.27
N SER A 52 -12.56 -0.17 10.34
CA SER A 52 -12.97 -1.52 9.96
C SER A 52 -11.80 -2.36 9.41
N GLN A 53 -10.94 -1.77 8.59
CA GLN A 53 -9.72 -2.45 8.08
C GLN A 53 -8.76 -2.81 9.22
N MET A 54 -8.55 -1.91 10.18
CA MET A 54 -7.70 -2.15 11.35
C MET A 54 -8.30 -3.27 12.24
N GLU A 55 -9.60 -3.24 12.48
CA GLU A 55 -10.31 -4.27 13.24
C GLU A 55 -10.28 -5.64 12.55
N ALA A 56 -10.30 -5.66 11.21
CA ALA A 56 -10.17 -6.88 10.41
C ALA A 56 -8.73 -7.45 10.37
N GLY A 57 -7.74 -6.74 10.95
CA GLY A 57 -6.37 -7.23 11.09
C GLY A 57 -5.33 -6.54 10.22
N GLN A 58 -5.69 -5.51 9.45
CA GLN A 58 -4.70 -4.71 8.74
C GLN A 58 -3.90 -3.86 9.73
N ARG A 59 -2.58 -4.02 9.70
CA ARG A 59 -1.65 -3.22 10.51
C ARG A 59 -1.09 -2.11 9.62
N PHE A 60 -1.37 -0.87 10.02
CA PHE A 60 -0.90 0.33 9.33
C PHE A 60 0.37 0.86 9.99
N TYR A 61 1.29 1.34 9.16
CA TYR A 61 2.49 2.04 9.60
C TYR A 61 2.64 3.34 8.83
N CYS A 62 2.99 4.42 9.53
CA CYS A 62 3.46 5.64 8.89
C CYS A 62 4.97 5.50 8.61
N VAL A 63 5.37 5.89 7.41
CA VAL A 63 6.79 6.01 7.03
C VAL A 63 7.23 7.42 7.41
N MET A 64 8.13 7.51 8.38
CA MET A 64 8.59 8.79 8.93
C MET A 64 10.05 9.06 8.54
N ASP A 65 10.39 10.33 8.27
CA ASP A 65 11.77 10.85 8.27
C ASP A 65 11.84 11.94 9.32
N GLY A 66 12.34 11.61 10.50
CA GLY A 66 12.18 12.44 11.68
C GLY A 66 10.69 12.67 12.00
N ASP A 67 10.28 13.93 12.06
CA ASP A 67 8.87 14.31 12.32
C ASP A 67 8.00 14.38 11.05
N ASN A 68 8.57 14.13 9.87
CA ASN A 68 7.86 14.24 8.61
C ASN A 68 7.29 12.90 8.14
N ALA A 69 5.97 12.84 7.96
CA ALA A 69 5.32 11.69 7.36
C ALA A 69 5.50 11.70 5.83
N MET A 70 6.18 10.66 5.32
CA MET A 70 6.58 10.51 3.93
C MET A 70 5.70 9.55 3.14
N GLY A 71 4.94 8.74 3.84
CA GLY A 71 4.08 7.72 3.23
C GLY A 71 3.47 6.82 4.29
N PHE A 72 2.85 5.75 3.84
CA PHE A 72 2.27 4.75 4.73
C PHE A 72 2.27 3.36 4.07
N VAL A 73 2.20 2.34 4.89
CA VAL A 73 2.12 0.94 4.49
C VAL A 73 1.09 0.23 5.34
N ALA A 74 0.37 -0.72 4.75
CA ALA A 74 -0.53 -1.60 5.47
C ALA A 74 -0.31 -3.05 5.08
N ILE A 75 -0.29 -3.93 6.07
CA ILE A 75 -0.06 -5.36 5.89
C ILE A 75 -1.00 -6.18 6.78
N GLU A 76 -1.36 -7.34 6.29
CA GLU A 76 -2.28 -8.25 6.96
C GLU A 76 -1.72 -9.69 6.93
N LYS A 77 -1.79 -10.39 8.07
CA LYS A 77 -1.53 -11.82 8.12
C LYS A 77 -2.77 -12.57 7.65
N LYS A 78 -2.65 -13.37 6.58
CA LYS A 78 -3.75 -14.18 6.04
C LYS A 78 -3.76 -15.60 6.56
N ALA A 79 -2.58 -16.18 6.76
CA ALA A 79 -2.37 -17.51 7.31
C ALA A 79 -0.98 -17.59 7.93
N ASP A 80 -0.60 -18.72 8.49
CA ASP A 80 0.74 -18.89 9.02
C ASP A 80 1.80 -18.76 7.92
N GLY A 81 2.73 -17.81 8.10
CA GLY A 81 3.76 -17.47 7.11
C GLY A 81 3.25 -16.77 5.84
N CYS A 82 1.94 -16.52 5.70
CA CYS A 82 1.34 -15.90 4.51
C CYS A 82 0.80 -14.52 4.85
N PHE A 83 1.33 -13.49 4.19
CA PHE A 83 0.95 -12.10 4.41
C PHE A 83 0.49 -11.43 3.11
N PHE A 84 -0.29 -10.38 3.26
CA PHE A 84 -0.78 -9.54 2.17
C PHE A 84 -0.40 -8.09 2.43
N LEU A 85 0.34 -7.50 1.48
CA LEU A 85 0.68 -6.08 1.47
C LEU A 85 -0.50 -5.32 0.86
N ASN A 86 -1.34 -4.75 1.72
CA ASN A 86 -2.56 -4.06 1.31
C ASN A 86 -2.27 -2.68 0.70
N LYS A 87 -1.26 -1.98 1.25
CA LYS A 87 -0.92 -0.60 0.87
C LYS A 87 0.59 -0.38 0.99
N LEU A 88 1.15 0.29 0.00
CA LEU A 88 2.51 0.82 0.04
C LEU A 88 2.54 2.11 -0.81
N TYR A 89 2.46 3.24 -0.15
CA TYR A 89 2.38 4.54 -0.79
C TYR A 89 3.41 5.50 -0.19
N VAL A 90 4.19 6.13 -1.06
CA VAL A 90 5.22 7.09 -0.69
C VAL A 90 5.06 8.33 -1.55
N LYS A 91 5.22 9.51 -0.98
CA LYS A 91 5.16 10.78 -1.71
C LYS A 91 6.10 10.76 -2.92
N THR A 92 5.65 11.34 -4.02
CA THR A 92 6.35 11.32 -5.33
C THR A 92 7.78 11.84 -5.23
N VAL A 93 8.01 12.88 -4.43
CA VAL A 93 9.34 13.47 -4.22
C VAL A 93 10.35 12.49 -3.60
N ASN A 94 9.87 11.45 -2.91
CA ASN A 94 10.69 10.47 -2.21
C ASN A 94 10.82 9.13 -2.95
N GLN A 95 10.13 8.96 -4.08
CA GLN A 95 10.14 7.67 -4.81
C GLN A 95 11.48 7.34 -5.48
N ARG A 96 12.42 8.29 -5.56
CA ARG A 96 13.74 8.11 -6.19
C ARG A 96 14.86 7.70 -5.26
N GLY A 97 14.64 7.64 -3.97
CA GLY A 97 15.70 7.43 -2.96
C GLY A 97 15.84 6.01 -2.42
N GLY A 98 15.24 5.00 -3.05
CA GLY A 98 15.25 3.63 -2.51
C GLY A 98 14.32 3.41 -1.32
N PHE A 99 13.44 4.35 -1.04
CA PHE A 99 12.49 4.28 0.08
C PHE A 99 11.60 3.05 0.04
N GLY A 100 11.05 2.69 -1.12
CA GLY A 100 10.23 1.48 -1.25
C GLY A 100 10.99 0.21 -0.91
N THR A 101 12.25 0.13 -1.33
CA THR A 101 13.14 -1.00 -1.00
C THR A 101 13.39 -1.06 0.50
N TRP A 102 13.72 0.07 1.11
CA TRP A 102 13.93 0.17 2.55
C TRP A 102 12.66 -0.24 3.31
N ILE A 103 11.49 0.30 2.95
CA ILE A 103 10.21 -0.02 3.60
C ILE A 103 9.92 -1.52 3.54
N LEU A 104 10.05 -2.16 2.37
CA LEU A 104 9.78 -3.58 2.23
C LEU A 104 10.76 -4.42 3.06
N ASN A 105 12.04 -4.07 3.06
CA ASN A 105 13.05 -4.79 3.83
C ASN A 105 12.80 -4.64 5.33
N GLU A 106 12.54 -3.43 5.81
CA GLU A 106 12.26 -3.16 7.23
C GLU A 106 10.99 -3.90 7.66
N LEU A 107 9.91 -3.76 6.89
CA LEU A 107 8.63 -4.41 7.19
C LEU A 107 8.75 -5.93 7.25
N THR A 108 9.45 -6.54 6.31
CA THR A 108 9.58 -8.01 6.25
C THR A 108 10.58 -8.56 7.26
N SER A 109 11.55 -7.77 7.70
CA SER A 109 12.50 -8.18 8.76
C SER A 109 11.82 -8.44 10.11
N GLU A 110 10.69 -7.78 10.35
CA GLU A 110 9.90 -7.93 11.58
C GLU A 110 8.81 -9.01 11.49
N MET A 111 8.80 -9.81 10.40
CA MET A 111 7.78 -10.85 10.18
C MET A 111 8.35 -12.25 10.43
N PRO A 112 8.26 -12.76 11.67
CA PRO A 112 8.75 -14.10 11.96
C PRO A 112 7.96 -15.16 11.16
N GLY A 113 8.71 -16.06 10.51
CA GLY A 113 8.11 -17.16 9.75
C GLY A 113 7.47 -16.74 8.41
N LEU A 114 7.80 -15.55 7.89
CA LEU A 114 7.37 -15.12 6.55
C LEU A 114 7.82 -16.12 5.48
N ARG A 115 6.86 -16.64 4.72
CA ARG A 115 7.09 -17.56 3.58
C ARG A 115 6.57 -16.99 2.27
N GLU A 116 5.45 -16.28 2.33
CA GLU A 116 4.80 -15.71 1.16
C GLU A 116 4.26 -14.32 1.45
N LEU A 117 4.53 -13.41 0.55
CA LEU A 117 3.98 -12.06 0.55
C LEU A 117 3.29 -11.81 -0.79
N ARG A 118 1.99 -11.51 -0.73
CA ARG A 118 1.18 -11.12 -1.90
C ARG A 118 0.82 -9.66 -1.85
N LEU A 119 0.56 -9.10 -3.00
CA LEU A 119 0.01 -7.77 -3.19
C LEU A 119 -0.86 -7.71 -4.45
N GLN A 120 -1.62 -6.63 -4.57
CA GLN A 120 -2.32 -6.26 -5.79
C GLN A 120 -1.75 -4.95 -6.31
N VAL A 121 -1.62 -4.84 -7.63
CA VAL A 121 -1.13 -3.63 -8.30
C VAL A 121 -1.91 -3.42 -9.59
N ASN A 122 -2.33 -2.18 -9.85
CA ASN A 122 -3.01 -1.84 -11.10
C ASN A 122 -2.12 -2.18 -12.29
N ARG A 123 -2.69 -2.85 -13.29
CA ARG A 123 -1.95 -3.30 -14.48
C ARG A 123 -1.33 -2.17 -15.31
N GLN A 124 -1.79 -0.95 -15.15
CA GLN A 124 -1.24 0.24 -15.80
C GLN A 124 -0.21 0.99 -14.93
N ASN A 125 -0.02 0.58 -13.69
CA ASN A 125 0.99 1.16 -12.81
C ASN A 125 2.36 0.51 -13.07
N TYR A 126 2.93 0.77 -14.25
CA TYR A 126 4.18 0.17 -14.70
C TYR A 126 5.36 0.45 -13.77
N LYS A 127 5.37 1.62 -13.14
CA LYS A 127 6.41 2.00 -12.19
C LYS A 127 6.42 1.09 -10.97
N ALA A 128 5.25 0.86 -10.37
CA ALA A 128 5.12 -0.04 -9.23
C ALA A 128 5.38 -1.50 -9.62
N ILE A 129 4.87 -1.95 -10.77
CA ILE A 129 5.11 -3.31 -11.28
C ILE A 129 6.61 -3.56 -11.44
N ASN A 130 7.34 -2.64 -12.08
CA ASN A 130 8.79 -2.75 -12.25
C ASN A 130 9.54 -2.75 -10.90
N PHE A 131 9.08 -1.95 -9.96
CA PHE A 131 9.62 -1.96 -8.60
C PHE A 131 9.44 -3.33 -7.94
N TYR A 132 8.25 -3.92 -8.00
CA TYR A 132 7.99 -5.23 -7.40
C TYR A 132 8.76 -6.35 -8.10
N PHE A 133 8.94 -6.32 -9.42
CA PHE A 133 9.84 -7.26 -10.10
C PHE A 133 11.27 -7.18 -9.57
N LYS A 134 11.82 -5.96 -9.39
CA LYS A 134 13.15 -5.77 -8.80
C LYS A 134 13.24 -6.29 -7.37
N MET A 135 12.15 -6.26 -6.62
CA MET A 135 12.08 -6.79 -5.26
C MET A 135 11.86 -8.32 -5.22
N GLY A 136 11.80 -8.99 -6.37
CA GLY A 136 11.68 -10.44 -6.48
C GLY A 136 10.25 -10.97 -6.50
N PHE A 137 9.25 -10.12 -6.69
CA PHE A 137 7.87 -10.54 -6.93
C PHE A 137 7.70 -11.03 -8.36
N VAL A 138 6.76 -11.95 -8.55
CA VAL A 138 6.29 -12.43 -9.85
C VAL A 138 4.77 -12.25 -9.94
N ILE A 139 4.24 -12.15 -11.16
CA ILE A 139 2.79 -12.12 -11.38
C ILE A 139 2.24 -13.54 -11.12
N GLU A 140 1.32 -13.67 -10.16
CA GLU A 140 0.63 -14.92 -9.86
C GLU A 140 -0.62 -15.08 -10.71
N CYS A 141 -1.43 -14.02 -10.83
CA CYS A 141 -2.62 -14.00 -11.67
C CYS A 141 -3.07 -12.58 -12.01
N VAL A 142 -3.99 -12.51 -12.97
CA VAL A 142 -4.77 -11.33 -13.31
C VAL A 142 -6.05 -11.36 -12.49
N ALA A 143 -6.45 -10.21 -11.94
CA ALA A 143 -7.67 -10.09 -11.16
C ALA A 143 -8.40 -8.77 -11.47
N ASP A 144 -9.68 -8.86 -11.73
CA ASP A 144 -10.56 -7.72 -11.92
C ASP A 144 -11.58 -7.69 -10.78
N PHE A 145 -11.55 -6.62 -10.00
CA PHE A 145 -12.42 -6.46 -8.83
C PHE A 145 -13.45 -5.37 -9.11
N ASP A 146 -14.73 -5.74 -9.05
CA ASP A 146 -15.82 -4.77 -9.00
C ASP A 146 -15.82 -4.11 -7.62
N ILE A 147 -15.62 -2.78 -7.59
CA ILE A 147 -15.60 -2.00 -6.36
C ILE A 147 -16.85 -1.13 -6.16
N GLY A 148 -17.87 -1.33 -6.99
CA GLY A 148 -19.13 -0.59 -6.95
C GLY A 148 -19.16 0.63 -7.86
N ASP A 149 -20.33 1.20 -8.06
CA ASP A 149 -20.61 2.38 -8.90
C ASP A 149 -20.02 2.29 -10.33
N GLY A 150 -19.87 1.07 -10.87
CA GLY A 150 -19.30 0.83 -12.20
C GLY A 150 -17.78 0.92 -12.26
N TYR A 151 -17.09 1.05 -11.14
CA TYR A 151 -15.64 1.07 -11.06
C TYR A 151 -15.06 -0.31 -10.83
N PHE A 152 -13.88 -0.54 -11.43
CA PHE A 152 -13.12 -1.78 -11.30
C PHE A 152 -11.69 -1.48 -10.89
N MET A 153 -11.10 -2.38 -10.09
CA MET A 153 -9.66 -2.49 -9.93
C MET A 153 -9.15 -3.59 -10.87
N ASN A 154 -8.46 -3.17 -11.93
CA ASN A 154 -7.89 -4.06 -12.93
C ASN A 154 -6.43 -4.34 -12.55
N ASP A 155 -6.21 -5.37 -11.76
CA ASP A 155 -4.96 -5.60 -11.08
C ASP A 155 -4.22 -6.86 -11.57
N PHE A 156 -2.92 -6.90 -11.32
CA PHE A 156 -2.17 -8.13 -11.10
C PHE A 156 -2.13 -8.45 -9.62
N VAL A 157 -2.27 -9.73 -9.29
CA VAL A 157 -1.82 -10.26 -8.01
C VAL A 157 -0.37 -10.68 -8.17
N MET A 158 0.51 -10.17 -7.33
CA MET A 158 1.93 -10.50 -7.35
C MET A 158 2.33 -11.23 -6.07
N LEU A 159 3.26 -12.17 -6.20
CA LEU A 159 3.73 -13.04 -5.12
C LEU A 159 5.25 -13.00 -5.03
N LYS A 160 5.75 -12.91 -3.81
CA LYS A 160 7.15 -13.21 -3.48
C LYS A 160 7.20 -14.35 -2.46
N LYS A 161 8.06 -15.35 -2.69
CA LYS A 161 8.40 -16.42 -1.75
C LYS A 161 9.73 -16.11 -1.05
N TYR A 162 9.79 -16.40 0.24
CA TYR A 162 10.95 -16.16 1.11
C TYR A 162 11.56 -17.47 1.55
#